data_d693d5a6eb40d910750499b91a7b9cfa
#
_entry.id   d693d5a6eb40d910750499b91a7b9cfa
#
_cell.length_a   1.000
_cell.length_b   1.000
_cell.length_c   1.000
_cell.angle_alpha   90.00
_cell.angle_beta   90.00
_cell.angle_gamma   90.00
#
_symmetry.space_group_name_H-M   'P 1'
#
loop_
_entity.id
_entity.type
_entity.pdbx_description
1 polymer ?
#
loop_
_entity_poly.entity_id
_entity_poly.type
_entity_poly.pdbx_seq_one_letter_code
_entity_poly.pdbx_strand_id
1 'polypeptide(L)'
;MLEKNRATNDQQRRDQPTPLIAIASVIMSMSLIAIGNGLMFAYIPVRLGVEGIDPIWAGLIVTGLSAGGLAGCILTGPLVRRVGHARAFMVLSALIALSNAAIGAGPHPLLWIAARALYGFSICGLFIVAQSWLNDAVANAIRGRVMAVFYVAYVAGLGVGYATLALVDIKTADGPLIGIV
;
A
#
# COMPACT_ATOMS: atom_id res chain seq x y z
N MET A 1 38.66 -12.44 21.20
CA MET A 1 38.00 -13.71 20.84
C MET A 1 36.49 -13.60 20.82
N LEU A 2 35.83 -12.91 21.78
CA LEU A 2 34.37 -12.70 21.86
C LEU A 2 33.81 -11.81 20.77
N GLU A 3 34.56 -10.81 20.31
CA GLU A 3 34.14 -9.87 19.26
C GLU A 3 34.11 -10.52 17.87
N LYS A 4 35.08 -11.40 17.59
CA LYS A 4 35.13 -12.18 16.34
C LYS A 4 33.99 -13.20 16.26
N ASN A 5 33.58 -13.79 17.38
CA ASN A 5 32.45 -14.71 17.45
C ASN A 5 31.13 -13.99 17.30
N ARG A 6 31.00 -12.74 17.79
CA ARG A 6 29.80 -11.92 17.55
C ARG A 6 29.68 -11.53 16.08
N ALA A 7 30.74 -11.07 15.45
CA ALA A 7 30.73 -10.72 14.03
C ALA A 7 30.40 -11.93 13.14
N THR A 8 30.92 -13.12 13.47
CA THR A 8 30.59 -14.35 12.72
C THR A 8 29.14 -14.79 12.92
N ASN A 9 28.59 -14.64 14.12
CA ASN A 9 27.20 -14.97 14.41
C ASN A 9 26.21 -13.97 13.76
N ASP A 10 26.58 -12.69 13.70
CA ASP A 10 25.78 -11.66 13.00
C ASP A 10 25.85 -11.86 11.47
N GLN A 11 26.99 -12.30 10.95
CA GLN A 11 27.15 -12.68 9.55
C GLN A 11 26.28 -13.91 9.22
N GLN A 12 26.35 -14.96 10.04
CA GLN A 12 25.51 -16.17 9.86
C GLN A 12 24.00 -15.89 9.97
N ARG A 13 23.58 -14.94 10.80
CA ARG A 13 22.18 -14.49 10.87
C ARG A 13 21.74 -13.75 9.61
N ARG A 14 22.64 -13.00 8.96
CA ARG A 14 22.38 -12.31 7.68
C ARG A 14 22.34 -13.26 6.49
N ASP A 15 23.04 -14.39 6.57
CA ASP A 15 23.12 -15.39 5.51
C ASP A 15 22.03 -16.47 5.60
N GLN A 16 21.14 -16.43 6.62
CA GLN A 16 19.99 -17.33 6.68
C GLN A 16 18.97 -16.88 5.62
N PRO A 17 18.61 -17.72 4.64
CA PRO A 17 17.60 -17.39 3.66
C PRO A 17 16.28 -17.11 4.39
N THR A 18 15.76 -15.91 4.21
CA THR A 18 14.40 -15.59 4.66
C THR A 18 13.46 -16.63 4.05
N PRO A 19 12.61 -17.29 4.83
CA PRO A 19 11.77 -18.35 4.30
C PRO A 19 10.93 -17.80 3.14
N LEU A 20 10.85 -18.50 2.03
CA LEU A 20 10.07 -18.15 0.84
C LEU A 20 8.64 -17.74 1.19
N ILE A 21 8.12 -18.27 2.28
CA ILE A 21 6.81 -17.92 2.86
C ILE A 21 6.74 -16.43 3.22
N ALA A 22 7.80 -15.85 3.82
CA ALA A 22 7.79 -14.41 4.18
C ALA A 22 7.81 -13.51 2.94
N ILE A 23 8.54 -13.89 1.90
CA ILE A 23 8.56 -13.18 0.62
C ILE A 23 7.18 -13.26 -0.05
N ALA A 24 6.61 -14.46 -0.11
CA ALA A 24 5.28 -14.69 -0.69
C ALA A 24 4.18 -13.91 0.05
N SER A 25 4.24 -13.86 1.39
CA SER A 25 3.24 -13.13 2.19
C SER A 25 3.28 -11.61 1.94
N VAL A 26 4.46 -11.02 1.77
CA VAL A 26 4.58 -9.59 1.42
C VAL A 26 4.01 -9.33 0.03
N ILE A 27 4.35 -10.15 -0.97
CA ILE A 27 3.83 -10.02 -2.34
C ILE A 27 2.31 -10.16 -2.34
N MET A 28 1.77 -11.17 -1.65
CA MET A 28 0.33 -11.42 -1.57
C MET A 28 -0.41 -10.25 -0.91
N SER A 29 0.09 -9.76 0.23
CA SER A 29 -0.51 -8.62 0.95
C SER A 29 -0.52 -7.36 0.08
N MET A 30 0.57 -7.06 -0.63
CA MET A 30 0.64 -5.92 -1.54
C MET A 30 -0.29 -6.08 -2.74
N SER A 31 -0.50 -7.30 -3.23
CA SER A 31 -1.45 -7.58 -4.32
C SER A 31 -2.90 -7.39 -3.87
N LEU A 32 -3.25 -7.80 -2.66
CA LEU A 32 -4.57 -7.56 -2.08
C LEU A 32 -4.83 -6.06 -1.90
N ILE A 33 -3.87 -5.32 -1.35
CA ILE A 33 -3.95 -3.86 -1.25
C ILE A 33 -4.10 -3.21 -2.63
N ALA A 34 -3.44 -3.75 -3.66
CA ALA A 34 -3.56 -3.28 -5.03
C ALA A 34 -4.99 -3.44 -5.59
N ILE A 35 -5.67 -4.54 -5.27
CA ILE A 35 -7.08 -4.74 -5.67
C ILE A 35 -7.97 -3.64 -5.08
N GLY A 36 -7.85 -3.38 -3.78
CA GLY A 36 -8.57 -2.29 -3.12
C GLY A 36 -8.24 -0.91 -3.72
N ASN A 37 -6.96 -0.68 -4.04
CA ASN A 37 -6.52 0.55 -4.67
C ASN A 37 -7.11 0.75 -6.07
N GLY A 38 -7.09 -0.29 -6.92
CA GLY A 38 -7.66 -0.26 -8.25
C GLY A 38 -9.14 0.05 -8.23
N LEU A 39 -9.89 -0.60 -7.33
CA LEU A 39 -11.32 -0.30 -7.12
C LEU A 39 -11.55 1.15 -6.72
N MET A 40 -10.81 1.68 -5.74
CA MET A 40 -10.97 3.06 -5.27
C MET A 40 -10.59 4.11 -6.33
N PHE A 41 -9.59 3.85 -7.16
CA PHE A 41 -9.26 4.74 -8.27
C PHE A 41 -10.38 4.87 -9.29
N ALA A 42 -11.12 3.79 -9.55
CA ALA A 42 -12.26 3.80 -10.44
C ALA A 42 -13.54 4.33 -9.75
N TYR A 43 -13.78 3.94 -8.49
CA TYR A 43 -14.99 4.27 -7.72
C TYR A 43 -15.13 5.77 -7.47
N ILE A 44 -14.07 6.45 -7.01
CA ILE A 44 -14.16 7.84 -6.56
C ILE A 44 -14.65 8.80 -7.66
N PRO A 45 -14.06 8.84 -8.87
CA PRO A 45 -14.52 9.74 -9.92
C PRO A 45 -15.96 9.44 -10.36
N VAL A 46 -16.32 8.16 -10.46
CA VAL A 46 -17.67 7.75 -10.86
C VAL A 46 -18.69 8.15 -9.80
N ARG A 47 -18.38 7.94 -8.53
CA ARG A 47 -19.26 8.34 -7.43
C ARG A 47 -19.49 9.85 -7.37
N LEU A 48 -18.44 10.66 -7.56
CA LEU A 48 -18.57 12.12 -7.63
C LEU A 48 -19.48 12.54 -8.78
N GLY A 49 -19.38 11.90 -9.94
CA GLY A 49 -20.25 12.16 -11.08
C GLY A 49 -21.70 11.81 -10.81
N VAL A 50 -21.99 10.67 -10.14
CA VAL A 50 -23.35 10.25 -9.77
C VAL A 50 -24.00 11.22 -8.77
N GLU A 51 -23.23 11.77 -7.83
CA GLU A 51 -23.69 12.77 -6.86
C GLU A 51 -23.78 14.20 -7.43
N GLY A 52 -23.40 14.40 -8.70
CA GLY A 52 -23.41 15.73 -9.32
C GLY A 52 -22.40 16.71 -8.72
N ILE A 53 -21.35 16.21 -8.09
CA ILE A 53 -20.30 17.01 -7.46
C ILE A 53 -19.35 17.53 -8.55
N ASP A 54 -18.98 18.83 -8.45
CA ASP A 54 -18.12 19.49 -9.43
C ASP A 54 -16.82 18.70 -9.67
N PRO A 55 -16.42 18.46 -10.94
CA PRO A 55 -15.19 17.74 -11.31
C PRO A 55 -13.90 18.31 -10.69
N ILE A 56 -13.87 19.55 -10.26
CA ILE A 56 -12.72 20.16 -9.58
C ILE A 56 -12.34 19.38 -8.32
N TRP A 57 -13.33 18.81 -7.63
CA TRP A 57 -13.09 18.00 -6.44
C TRP A 57 -12.33 16.71 -6.73
N ALA A 58 -12.56 16.10 -7.91
CA ALA A 58 -11.77 14.95 -8.33
C ALA A 58 -10.28 15.31 -8.45
N GLY A 59 -9.97 16.47 -9.03
CA GLY A 59 -8.60 16.99 -9.11
C GLY A 59 -7.98 17.25 -7.73
N LEU A 60 -8.73 17.87 -6.81
CA LEU A 60 -8.27 18.13 -5.44
C LEU A 60 -8.03 16.84 -4.65
N ILE A 61 -8.85 15.82 -4.84
CA ILE A 61 -8.69 14.50 -4.23
C ILE A 61 -7.41 13.82 -4.72
N VAL A 62 -7.11 13.89 -6.01
CA VAL A 62 -5.85 13.36 -6.58
C VAL A 62 -4.65 14.17 -6.10
N THR A 63 -4.79 15.49 -5.97
CA THR A 63 -3.74 16.36 -5.40
C THR A 63 -3.47 15.98 -3.95
N GLY A 64 -4.50 15.75 -3.14
CA GLY A 64 -4.37 15.26 -1.77
C GLY A 64 -3.63 13.93 -1.69
N LEU A 65 -3.99 12.97 -2.56
CA LEU A 65 -3.30 11.68 -2.69
C LEU A 65 -1.79 11.86 -2.95
N SER A 66 -1.46 12.73 -3.91
CA SER A 66 -0.06 12.98 -4.31
C SER A 66 0.74 13.68 -3.20
N ALA A 67 0.16 14.68 -2.55
CA ALA A 67 0.78 15.39 -1.43
C ALA A 67 1.03 14.44 -0.24
N GLY A 68 0.05 13.59 0.08
CA GLY A 68 0.20 12.53 1.08
C GLY A 68 1.32 11.55 0.71
N GLY A 69 1.36 11.11 -0.56
CA GLY A 69 2.40 10.23 -1.06
C GLY A 69 3.81 10.81 -0.90
N LEU A 70 3.98 12.08 -1.23
CA LEU A 70 5.26 12.77 -1.04
C LEU A 70 5.69 12.79 0.42
N ALA A 71 4.76 13.12 1.33
CA ALA A 71 5.02 13.05 2.76
C ALA A 71 5.39 11.62 3.22
N GLY A 72 4.72 10.61 2.70
CA GLY A 72 5.02 9.20 2.94
C GLY A 72 6.45 8.82 2.52
N CYS A 73 6.90 9.28 1.35
CA CYS A 73 8.26 9.05 0.88
C CYS A 73 9.33 9.62 1.86
N ILE A 74 9.06 10.78 2.44
CA ILE A 74 10.00 11.45 3.35
C ILE A 74 10.00 10.80 4.74
N LEU A 75 8.83 10.51 5.29
CA LEU A 75 8.67 10.15 6.70
C LEU A 75 8.79 8.64 6.98
N THR A 76 8.63 7.78 5.96
CA THR A 76 8.67 6.31 6.17
C THR A 76 10.06 5.80 6.55
N GLY A 77 11.13 6.37 5.99
CA GLY A 77 12.48 5.95 6.31
C GLY A 77 12.81 6.06 7.81
N PRO A 78 12.59 7.23 8.46
CA PRO A 78 12.70 7.38 9.90
C PRO A 78 11.77 6.45 10.71
N LEU A 79 10.54 6.22 10.24
CA LEU A 79 9.58 5.34 10.89
C LEU A 79 10.10 3.90 10.93
N VAL A 80 10.54 3.36 9.79
CA VAL A 80 11.07 1.99 9.69
C VAL A 80 12.29 1.79 10.60
N ARG A 81 13.18 2.78 10.66
CA ARG A 81 14.35 2.72 11.56
C ARG A 81 13.98 2.62 13.03
N ARG A 82 12.86 3.22 13.44
CA ARG A 82 12.40 3.21 14.84
C ARG A 82 11.62 1.96 15.23
N VAL A 83 10.72 1.49 14.37
CA VAL A 83 9.76 0.44 14.71
C VAL A 83 10.01 -0.90 14.00
N GLY A 84 10.86 -0.91 12.97
CA GLY A 84 11.16 -2.08 12.13
C GLY A 84 10.13 -2.28 11.01
N HIS A 85 10.49 -3.11 10.00
CA HIS A 85 9.70 -3.31 8.78
C HIS A 85 8.30 -3.86 9.05
N ALA A 86 8.16 -4.93 9.87
CA ALA A 86 6.87 -5.59 10.12
C ALA A 86 5.87 -4.66 10.80
N ARG A 87 6.29 -3.92 11.83
CA ARG A 87 5.41 -2.98 12.54
C ARG A 87 5.03 -1.79 11.67
N ALA A 88 5.98 -1.24 10.90
CA ALA A 88 5.69 -0.17 9.95
C ALA A 88 4.68 -0.62 8.90
N PHE A 89 4.84 -1.84 8.36
CA PHE A 89 3.92 -2.44 7.40
C PHE A 89 2.50 -2.54 7.98
N MET A 90 2.34 -3.08 9.19
CA MET A 90 1.03 -3.22 9.85
C MET A 90 0.35 -1.86 10.09
N VAL A 91 1.08 -0.87 10.58
CA VAL A 91 0.53 0.48 10.83
C VAL A 91 0.08 1.13 9.52
N LEU A 92 0.90 1.08 8.47
CA LEU A 92 0.56 1.68 7.18
C LEU A 92 -0.63 0.97 6.52
N SER A 93 -0.73 -0.36 6.63
CA SER A 93 -1.89 -1.12 6.15
C SER A 93 -3.16 -0.75 6.90
N ALA A 94 -3.10 -0.59 8.23
CA ALA A 94 -4.24 -0.14 9.03
C ALA A 94 -4.70 1.28 8.65
N LEU A 95 -3.77 2.19 8.33
CA LEU A 95 -4.08 3.53 7.85
C LEU A 95 -4.74 3.51 6.47
N ILE A 96 -4.37 2.58 5.58
CA ILE A 96 -5.04 2.35 4.29
C ILE A 96 -6.50 1.93 4.53
N ALA A 97 -6.73 0.95 5.40
CA ALA A 97 -8.07 0.49 5.73
C ALA A 97 -8.93 1.61 6.33
N LEU A 98 -8.39 2.40 7.27
CA LEU A 98 -9.06 3.56 7.85
C LEU A 98 -9.41 4.63 6.80
N SER A 99 -8.49 4.90 5.87
CA SER A 99 -8.70 5.84 4.78
C SER A 99 -9.85 5.41 3.86
N ASN A 100 -9.92 4.12 3.49
CA ASN A 100 -11.00 3.59 2.67
C ASN A 100 -12.33 3.58 3.43
N ALA A 101 -12.33 3.26 4.73
CA ALA A 101 -13.52 3.34 5.58
C ALA A 101 -14.06 4.77 5.67
N ALA A 102 -13.20 5.79 5.75
CA ALA A 102 -13.60 7.19 5.77
C ALA A 102 -14.31 7.63 4.49
N ILE A 103 -13.96 7.07 3.33
CA ILE A 103 -14.67 7.32 2.07
C ILE A 103 -16.09 6.74 2.12
N GLY A 104 -16.27 5.59 2.78
CA GLY A 104 -17.57 4.94 2.98
C GLY A 104 -18.54 5.71 3.87
N ALA A 105 -18.06 6.68 4.67
CA ALA A 105 -18.90 7.49 5.54
C ALA A 105 -19.84 8.46 4.78
N GLY A 106 -19.69 8.60 3.47
CA GLY A 106 -20.57 9.39 2.62
C GLY A 106 -19.82 10.35 1.68
N PRO A 107 -20.53 10.98 0.72
CA PRO A 107 -19.92 11.81 -0.32
C PRO A 107 -19.56 13.21 0.19
N HIS A 108 -18.60 13.29 1.10
CA HIS A 108 -18.07 14.55 1.63
C HIS A 108 -16.70 14.87 1.00
N PRO A 109 -16.59 15.79 0.02
CA PRO A 109 -15.36 16.03 -0.74
C PRO A 109 -14.14 16.37 0.13
N LEU A 110 -14.30 17.17 1.18
CA LEU A 110 -13.19 17.50 2.10
C LEU A 110 -12.70 16.28 2.88
N LEU A 111 -13.62 15.43 3.35
CA LEU A 111 -13.25 14.16 4.00
C LEU A 111 -12.50 13.25 3.03
N TRP A 112 -12.95 13.20 1.77
CA TRP A 112 -12.29 12.40 0.74
C TRP A 112 -10.89 12.89 0.40
N ILE A 113 -10.64 14.21 0.38
CA ILE A 113 -9.29 14.77 0.21
C ILE A 113 -8.40 14.31 1.36
N ALA A 114 -8.85 14.46 2.61
CA ALA A 114 -8.07 14.04 3.79
C ALA A 114 -7.82 12.51 3.80
N ALA A 115 -8.84 11.73 3.51
CA ALA A 115 -8.74 10.27 3.41
C ALA A 115 -7.75 9.85 2.31
N ARG A 116 -7.79 10.49 1.13
CA ARG A 116 -6.86 10.17 0.04
C ARG A 116 -5.44 10.67 0.30
N ALA A 117 -5.27 11.77 1.03
CA ALA A 117 -3.94 12.20 1.50
C ALA A 117 -3.34 11.17 2.48
N LEU A 118 -4.14 10.69 3.44
CA LEU A 118 -3.73 9.62 4.37
C LEU A 118 -3.43 8.31 3.61
N TYR A 119 -4.25 7.97 2.62
CA TYR A 119 -4.01 6.83 1.75
C TYR A 119 -2.69 6.97 0.99
N GLY A 120 -2.46 8.13 0.34
CA GLY A 120 -1.24 8.41 -0.40
C GLY A 120 0.01 8.27 0.47
N PHE A 121 -0.01 8.85 1.67
CA PHE A 121 1.03 8.69 2.68
C PHE A 121 1.33 7.21 2.95
N SER A 122 0.28 6.45 3.23
CA SER A 122 0.38 5.06 3.64
C SER A 122 0.85 4.14 2.51
N ILE A 123 0.33 4.30 1.30
CA ILE A 123 0.70 3.43 0.17
C ILE A 123 2.13 3.66 -0.29
N CYS A 124 2.60 4.91 -0.37
CA CYS A 124 4.00 5.20 -0.70
C CYS A 124 4.94 4.65 0.38
N GLY A 125 4.58 4.85 1.65
CA GLY A 125 5.32 4.27 2.77
C GLY A 125 5.37 2.75 2.70
N LEU A 126 4.25 2.12 2.41
CA LEU A 126 4.15 0.66 2.31
C LEU A 126 5.02 0.08 1.19
N PHE A 127 5.08 0.77 0.04
CA PHE A 127 5.99 0.40 -1.04
C PHE A 127 7.45 0.45 -0.60
N ILE A 128 7.87 1.51 0.11
CA ILE A 128 9.23 1.65 0.62
C ILE A 128 9.56 0.51 1.58
N VAL A 129 8.64 0.21 2.52
CA VAL A 129 8.81 -0.87 3.50
C VAL A 129 8.91 -2.23 2.81
N ALA A 130 7.98 -2.54 1.89
CA ALA A 130 7.94 -3.82 1.19
C ALA A 130 9.19 -4.04 0.33
N GLN A 131 9.59 -3.03 -0.44
CA GLN A 131 10.79 -3.11 -1.30
C GLN A 131 12.07 -3.23 -0.48
N SER A 132 12.22 -2.45 0.60
CA SER A 132 13.37 -2.56 1.50
C SER A 132 13.43 -3.96 2.11
N TRP A 133 12.32 -4.46 2.62
CA TRP A 133 12.24 -5.78 3.21
C TRP A 133 12.58 -6.90 2.20
N LEU A 134 12.02 -6.85 1.00
CA LEU A 134 12.33 -7.81 -0.06
C LEU A 134 13.80 -7.72 -0.49
N ASN A 135 14.36 -6.52 -0.61
CA ASN A 135 15.77 -6.35 -0.96
C ASN A 135 16.73 -6.93 0.08
N ASP A 136 16.39 -6.80 1.37
CA ASP A 136 17.20 -7.33 2.47
C ASP A 136 17.06 -8.86 2.60
N ALA A 137 15.89 -9.40 2.23
CA ALA A 137 15.54 -10.81 2.39
C ALA A 137 16.04 -11.71 1.27
N VAL A 138 16.30 -11.16 0.08
CA VAL A 138 16.52 -11.94 -1.15
C VAL A 138 17.97 -11.87 -1.59
N ALA A 139 18.56 -13.04 -1.90
CA ALA A 139 19.91 -13.13 -2.46
C ALA A 139 20.03 -12.36 -3.79
N ASN A 140 21.19 -11.73 -4.01
CA ASN A 140 21.45 -10.90 -5.18
C ASN A 140 21.15 -11.60 -6.52
N ALA A 141 21.41 -12.91 -6.60
CA ALA A 141 21.22 -13.71 -7.82
C ALA A 141 19.76 -13.78 -8.32
N ILE A 142 18.79 -13.70 -7.42
CA ILE A 142 17.35 -13.84 -7.76
C ILE A 142 16.54 -12.57 -7.46
N ARG A 143 17.17 -11.54 -6.90
CA ARG A 143 16.50 -10.29 -6.49
C ARG A 143 15.69 -9.65 -7.61
N GLY A 144 16.26 -9.53 -8.81
CA GLY A 144 15.57 -8.96 -9.97
C GLY A 144 14.31 -9.74 -10.33
N ARG A 145 14.34 -11.08 -10.25
CA ARG A 145 13.17 -11.92 -10.53
C ARG A 145 12.07 -11.73 -9.48
N VAL A 146 12.44 -11.69 -8.20
CA VAL A 146 11.46 -11.47 -7.11
C VAL A 146 10.82 -10.09 -7.21
N MET A 147 11.60 -9.05 -7.51
CA MET A 147 11.07 -7.70 -7.71
C MET A 147 10.16 -7.62 -8.94
N ALA A 148 10.50 -8.31 -10.03
CA ALA A 148 9.63 -8.38 -11.21
C ALA A 148 8.28 -9.04 -10.87
N VAL A 149 8.29 -10.16 -10.15
CA VAL A 149 7.07 -10.83 -9.68
C VAL A 149 6.24 -9.91 -8.78
N PHE A 150 6.89 -9.20 -7.85
CA PHE A 150 6.23 -8.22 -6.97
C PHE A 150 5.48 -7.15 -7.77
N TYR A 151 6.13 -6.52 -8.75
CA TYR A 151 5.50 -5.48 -9.57
C TYR A 151 4.39 -6.01 -10.47
N VAL A 152 4.60 -7.17 -11.12
CA VAL A 152 3.58 -7.81 -11.95
C VAL A 152 2.35 -8.17 -11.13
N ALA A 153 2.54 -8.77 -9.95
CA ALA A 153 1.45 -9.13 -9.06
C ALA A 153 0.68 -7.89 -8.57
N TYR A 154 1.39 -6.80 -8.24
CA TYR A 154 0.77 -5.54 -7.86
C TYR A 154 -0.06 -4.93 -9.00
N VAL A 155 0.50 -4.83 -10.21
CA VAL A 155 -0.21 -4.28 -11.38
C VAL A 155 -1.41 -5.15 -11.78
N ALA A 156 -1.27 -6.48 -11.71
CA ALA A 156 -2.37 -7.40 -11.93
C ALA A 156 -3.49 -7.18 -10.89
N GLY A 157 -3.13 -7.00 -9.63
CA GLY A 157 -4.08 -6.65 -8.56
C GLY A 157 -4.83 -5.35 -8.84
N LEU A 158 -4.14 -4.29 -9.29
CA LEU A 158 -4.79 -3.05 -9.72
C LEU A 158 -5.83 -3.32 -10.83
N GLY A 159 -5.47 -4.09 -11.85
CA GLY A 159 -6.36 -4.44 -12.95
C GLY A 159 -7.60 -5.20 -12.49
N VAL A 160 -7.44 -6.17 -11.59
CA VAL A 160 -8.56 -6.87 -10.94
C VAL A 160 -9.44 -5.89 -10.18
N GLY A 161 -8.84 -4.98 -9.40
CA GLY A 161 -9.57 -3.94 -8.66
C GLY A 161 -10.41 -3.03 -9.58
N TYR A 162 -9.86 -2.58 -10.70
CA TYR A 162 -10.62 -1.83 -11.70
C TYR A 162 -11.81 -2.64 -12.26
N ALA A 163 -11.61 -3.93 -12.53
CA ALA A 163 -12.66 -4.79 -13.06
C ALA A 163 -13.79 -5.05 -12.05
N THR A 164 -13.48 -5.09 -10.75
CA THR A 164 -14.50 -5.29 -9.69
C THR A 164 -15.50 -4.14 -9.58
N LEU A 165 -15.18 -2.94 -10.10
CA LEU A 165 -16.16 -1.83 -10.13
C LEU A 165 -17.45 -2.21 -10.88
N ALA A 166 -17.36 -3.06 -11.90
CA ALA A 166 -18.54 -3.53 -12.66
C ALA A 166 -19.51 -4.38 -11.80
N LEU A 167 -19.05 -4.89 -10.66
CA LEU A 167 -19.81 -5.75 -9.74
C LEU A 167 -20.33 -5.00 -8.50
N VAL A 168 -19.93 -3.74 -8.33
CA VAL A 168 -20.21 -2.93 -7.14
C VAL A 168 -21.35 -1.92 -7.44
N ASP A 169 -22.34 -1.85 -6.56
CA ASP A 169 -23.33 -0.77 -6.64
C ASP A 169 -22.69 0.54 -6.16
N ILE A 170 -22.57 1.49 -7.09
CA ILE A 170 -21.90 2.77 -6.88
C ILE A 170 -22.64 3.65 -5.86
N LYS A 171 -23.93 3.43 -5.65
CA LYS A 171 -24.76 4.21 -4.72
C LYS A 171 -24.66 3.76 -3.28
N THR A 172 -24.13 2.56 -3.04
CA THR A 172 -23.96 1.99 -1.71
C THR A 172 -22.54 2.21 -1.18
N ALA A 173 -22.32 1.89 0.10
CA ALA A 173 -20.99 1.89 0.71
C ALA A 173 -20.16 0.63 0.37
N ASP A 174 -20.63 -0.23 -0.54
CA ASP A 174 -20.00 -1.51 -0.84
C ASP A 174 -18.60 -1.34 -1.45
N GLY A 175 -18.42 -0.33 -2.31
CA GLY A 175 -17.11 -0.04 -2.90
C GLY A 175 -16.02 0.22 -1.87
N PRO A 176 -16.18 1.20 -0.95
CA PRO A 176 -15.23 1.44 0.13
C PRO A 176 -15.01 0.24 1.05
N LEU A 177 -16.05 -0.54 1.36
CA LEU A 177 -15.94 -1.73 2.22
C LEU A 177 -15.07 -2.82 1.58
N ILE A 178 -15.23 -3.07 0.27
CA ILE A 178 -14.37 -4.01 -0.46
C ILE A 178 -12.92 -3.49 -0.51
N GLY A 179 -12.71 -2.19 -0.59
CA GLY A 179 -11.39 -1.57 -0.58
C GLY A 179 -10.64 -1.64 0.76
N ILE A 180 -11.30 -2.10 1.85
CA ILE A 180 -10.68 -2.29 3.17
C ILE A 180 -9.89 -3.61 3.24
N VAL A 181 -10.22 -4.59 2.43
CA VAL A 181 -9.54 -5.90 2.36
C VAL A 181 -8.16 -5.76 1.76
#